data_f383044d9ff84a6c9c3979ebc525e087
#
_entry.id   f383044d9ff84a6c9c3979ebc525e087
#
_cell.length_a   1.000
_cell.length_b   1.000
_cell.length_c   1.000
_cell.angle_alpha   90.00
_cell.angle_beta   90.00
_cell.angle_gamma   90.00
#
_symmetry.space_group_name_H-M   'P 1'
#
loop_
_entity.id
_entity.type
_entity.pdbx_description
1 polymer ?
#
loop_
_entity_poly.entity_id
_entity_poly.type
_entity_poly.pdbx_seq_one_letter_code
_entity_poly.pdbx_strand_id
1 'polypeptide(L)'
;LTAYGPEGPDADAPGFDAVAFWAKAGYTADMSVKTDNSYPALTPLGAGDTVTGTMLYATILTALLRRSVTGEGDFVTTSLYNAGIWSACGMIAVARNMPGIAPVRREECSPESSPFLCADGEWVMCCILEYDRYAPALHRALGYPDLLHDPRFDTPEKRMLHNGEIMDLFAASFAAKPADEWVRILSGLDIV
;
A
#
# COMPACT_ATOMS: atom_id res chain seq x y z
N LEU A 1 13.00 13.07 20.08
CA LEU A 1 12.65 12.77 18.69
C LEU A 1 13.60 13.49 17.75
N THR A 2 14.11 12.83 16.73
CA THR A 2 15.02 13.35 15.71
C THR A 2 14.58 12.90 14.32
N ALA A 3 15.26 13.38 13.27
CA ALA A 3 14.98 12.92 11.91
C ALA A 3 15.48 11.47 11.68
N TYR A 4 16.74 11.18 12.09
CA TYR A 4 17.42 9.92 11.72
C TYR A 4 17.94 9.11 12.90
N GLY A 5 17.77 9.57 14.12
CA GLY A 5 18.30 8.92 15.32
C GLY A 5 19.52 9.66 15.88
N PRO A 6 19.96 9.28 17.10
CA PRO A 6 21.11 9.92 17.75
C PRO A 6 22.47 9.43 17.24
N GLU A 7 22.49 8.38 16.46
CA GLU A 7 23.69 7.71 15.96
C GLU A 7 23.61 7.38 14.48
N GLY A 8 24.73 7.14 13.85
CA GLY A 8 24.82 6.77 12.44
C GLY A 8 25.23 7.92 11.53
N PRO A 9 25.41 7.65 10.23
CA PRO A 9 25.96 8.61 9.27
C PRO A 9 25.10 9.86 9.06
N ASP A 10 23.82 9.79 9.35
CA ASP A 10 22.85 10.88 9.15
C ASP A 10 22.40 11.53 10.47
N ALA A 11 23.03 11.24 11.61
CA ALA A 11 22.58 11.72 12.92
C ALA A 11 22.43 13.24 12.98
N ASP A 12 23.33 13.96 12.34
CA ASP A 12 23.37 15.43 12.28
C ASP A 12 22.70 16.01 11.01
N ALA A 13 22.15 15.15 10.15
CA ALA A 13 21.52 15.61 8.92
C ALA A 13 20.15 16.25 9.21
N PRO A 14 19.80 17.37 8.54
CA PRO A 14 18.45 17.92 8.63
C PRO A 14 17.44 16.98 7.96
N GLY A 15 16.25 16.86 8.55
CA GLY A 15 15.21 16.04 7.98
C GLY A 15 13.82 16.39 8.50
N PHE A 16 12.86 16.30 7.60
CA PHE A 16 11.44 16.46 7.85
C PHE A 16 10.70 15.20 7.42
N ASP A 17 9.41 15.13 7.69
CA ASP A 17 8.51 14.05 7.36
C ASP A 17 8.72 13.51 5.93
N ALA A 18 8.58 14.35 4.93
CA ALA A 18 8.68 13.95 3.52
C ALA A 18 10.04 13.32 3.16
N VAL A 19 11.12 13.75 3.80
CA VAL A 19 12.48 13.28 3.50
C VAL A 19 12.85 12.07 4.35
N ALA A 20 12.70 12.17 5.68
CA ALA A 20 13.20 11.14 6.58
C ALA A 20 12.25 9.93 6.69
N PHE A 21 10.93 10.18 6.84
CA PHE A 21 9.94 9.11 6.95
C PHE A 21 9.61 8.55 5.56
N TRP A 22 9.22 9.40 4.60
CA TRP A 22 8.69 8.94 3.32
C TRP A 22 9.76 8.55 2.31
N ALA A 23 10.65 9.48 1.96
CA ALA A 23 11.60 9.22 0.87
C ALA A 23 12.71 8.25 1.30
N LYS A 24 13.36 8.48 2.44
CA LYS A 24 14.49 7.66 2.86
C LYS A 24 14.11 6.26 3.33
N ALA A 25 12.90 6.07 3.87
CA ALA A 25 12.37 4.74 4.17
C ALA A 25 11.82 3.99 2.94
N GLY A 26 11.79 4.63 1.75
CA GLY A 26 11.47 3.98 0.49
C GLY A 26 10.03 4.12 0.01
N TYR A 27 9.12 4.69 0.79
CA TYR A 27 7.70 4.80 0.45
C TYR A 27 7.43 5.52 -0.87
N THR A 28 8.08 6.67 -1.11
CA THR A 28 7.85 7.45 -2.33
C THR A 28 8.21 6.68 -3.60
N ALA A 29 9.20 5.79 -3.52
CA ALA A 29 9.57 4.93 -4.63
C ALA A 29 8.62 3.74 -4.78
N ASP A 30 8.23 3.11 -3.66
CA ASP A 30 7.37 1.93 -3.65
C ASP A 30 5.92 2.24 -4.05
N MET A 31 5.39 3.39 -3.63
CA MET A 31 4.05 3.85 -3.98
C MET A 31 3.92 4.40 -5.41
N SER A 32 5.02 4.51 -6.16
CA SER A 32 5.02 5.08 -7.50
C SER A 32 4.83 4.00 -8.54
N VAL A 33 3.75 4.09 -9.32
CA VAL A 33 3.60 3.30 -10.55
C VAL A 33 4.53 3.88 -11.60
N LYS A 34 5.46 3.08 -12.10
CA LYS A 34 6.46 3.51 -13.09
C LYS A 34 5.86 3.50 -14.49
N THR A 35 5.91 4.66 -15.11
CA THR A 35 5.64 4.87 -16.55
C THR A 35 6.84 5.60 -17.14
N ASP A 36 6.85 5.85 -18.44
CA ASP A 36 7.96 6.57 -19.12
C ASP A 36 8.16 7.99 -18.54
N ASN A 37 7.12 8.59 -17.96
CA ASN A 37 7.12 9.88 -17.30
C ASN A 37 6.75 9.78 -15.81
N SER A 38 7.11 8.68 -15.14
CA SER A 38 6.70 8.49 -13.75
C SER A 38 7.32 9.53 -12.82
N TYR A 39 6.49 10.01 -11.92
CA TYR A 39 6.85 10.95 -10.89
C TYR A 39 6.69 10.26 -9.53
N PRO A 40 7.63 10.39 -8.59
CA PRO A 40 7.47 9.82 -7.26
C PRO A 40 6.19 10.29 -6.59
N ALA A 41 5.54 9.40 -5.85
CA ALA A 41 4.31 9.75 -5.14
C ALA A 41 4.54 10.93 -4.19
N LEU A 42 3.62 11.90 -4.22
CA LEU A 42 3.62 12.99 -3.25
C LEU A 42 3.17 12.47 -1.89
N THR A 43 3.83 12.95 -0.86
CA THR A 43 3.57 12.49 0.51
C THR A 43 2.42 13.26 1.14
N PRO A 44 1.51 12.61 1.89
CA PRO A 44 0.52 13.31 2.70
C PRO A 44 1.21 14.16 3.78
N LEU A 45 0.83 15.42 3.89
CA LEU A 45 1.42 16.38 4.82
C LEU A 45 1.31 15.90 6.28
N GLY A 46 2.44 15.71 6.94
CA GLY A 46 2.51 15.38 8.37
C GLY A 46 2.05 13.98 8.75
N ALA A 47 1.76 13.10 7.79
CA ALA A 47 1.29 11.75 8.11
C ALA A 47 2.37 10.90 8.79
N GLY A 48 3.62 10.99 8.34
CA GLY A 48 4.74 10.32 9.00
C GLY A 48 5.07 10.93 10.36
N ASP A 49 4.94 12.26 10.52
CA ASP A 49 5.05 12.93 11.83
C ASP A 49 4.03 12.36 12.82
N THR A 50 2.79 12.16 12.39
CA THR A 50 1.72 11.61 13.22
C THR A 50 2.03 10.17 13.66
N VAL A 51 2.48 9.32 12.74
CA VAL A 51 2.91 7.94 13.05
C VAL A 51 4.07 7.96 14.03
N THR A 52 5.09 8.79 13.78
CA THR A 52 6.27 8.90 14.64
C THR A 52 5.92 9.43 16.02
N GLY A 53 5.03 10.41 16.12
CA GLY A 53 4.51 10.92 17.38
C GLY A 53 3.78 9.85 18.18
N THR A 54 2.98 9.01 17.54
CA THR A 54 2.30 7.87 18.19
C THR A 54 3.31 6.84 18.70
N MET A 55 4.36 6.53 17.93
CA MET A 55 5.42 5.62 18.37
C MET A 55 6.21 6.21 19.57
N LEU A 56 6.50 7.51 19.55
CA LEU A 56 7.13 8.17 20.70
C LEU A 56 6.24 8.10 21.94
N TYR A 57 4.96 8.35 21.79
CA TYR A 57 3.99 8.23 22.89
C TYR A 57 4.00 6.81 23.48
N ALA A 58 3.94 5.77 22.64
CA ALA A 58 4.01 4.38 23.10
C ALA A 58 5.33 4.08 23.84
N THR A 59 6.45 4.58 23.33
CA THR A 59 7.78 4.40 23.96
C THR A 59 7.85 5.09 25.32
N ILE A 60 7.32 6.31 25.44
CA ILE A 60 7.22 7.02 26.73
C ILE A 60 6.39 6.24 27.74
N LEU A 61 5.20 5.75 27.35
CA LEU A 61 4.36 4.96 28.24
C LEU A 61 5.04 3.67 28.68
N THR A 62 5.76 2.99 27.81
CA THR A 62 6.53 1.79 28.13
C THR A 62 7.61 2.09 29.17
N ALA A 63 8.33 3.20 29.02
CA ALA A 63 9.34 3.61 29.98
C ALA A 63 8.74 4.01 31.34
N LEU A 64 7.59 4.69 31.36
CA LEU A 64 6.87 5.01 32.59
C LEU A 64 6.35 3.76 33.31
N LEU A 65 5.84 2.78 32.57
CA LEU A 65 5.43 1.49 33.12
C LEU A 65 6.63 0.76 33.76
N ARG A 66 7.77 0.68 33.02
CA ARG A 66 9.02 0.11 33.56
C ARG A 66 9.41 0.83 34.86
N ARG A 67 9.41 2.17 34.84
CA ARG A 67 9.74 2.98 36.02
C ARG A 67 8.81 2.69 37.23
N SER A 68 7.54 2.43 36.97
CA SER A 68 6.58 2.12 38.07
C SER A 68 6.91 0.79 38.76
N VAL A 69 7.57 -0.14 38.07
CA VAL A 69 7.96 -1.45 38.60
C VAL A 69 9.39 -1.43 39.17
N THR A 70 10.32 -0.77 38.50
CA THR A 70 11.74 -0.80 38.89
C THR A 70 12.18 0.39 39.74
N GLY A 71 11.43 1.49 39.71
CA GLY A 71 11.84 2.77 40.34
C GLY A 71 12.85 3.57 39.49
N GLU A 72 13.35 3.02 38.35
CA GLU A 72 14.38 3.62 37.51
C GLU A 72 13.77 4.32 36.30
N GLY A 73 14.21 5.56 36.05
CA GLY A 73 13.88 6.28 34.84
C GLY A 73 14.66 5.76 33.62
N ASP A 74 14.26 6.21 32.43
CA ASP A 74 14.93 5.84 31.19
C ASP A 74 14.96 7.04 30.23
N PHE A 75 15.93 7.05 29.32
CA PHE A 75 15.97 7.99 28.20
C PHE A 75 15.45 7.29 26.95
N VAL A 76 14.32 7.75 26.45
CA VAL A 76 13.66 7.13 25.29
C VAL A 76 13.78 8.01 24.06
N THR A 77 14.07 7.39 22.92
CA THR A 77 14.20 8.08 21.64
C THR A 77 13.42 7.37 20.55
N THR A 78 12.99 8.12 19.56
CA THR A 78 12.55 7.63 18.25
C THR A 78 12.97 8.63 17.17
N SER A 79 12.90 8.22 15.90
CA SER A 79 13.16 9.11 14.78
C SER A 79 12.14 8.89 13.66
N LEU A 80 11.99 9.90 12.81
CA LEU A 80 11.15 9.80 11.60
C LEU A 80 11.59 8.62 10.73
N TYR A 81 12.89 8.45 10.52
CA TYR A 81 13.42 7.35 9.73
C TYR A 81 13.13 5.98 10.36
N ASN A 82 13.35 5.82 11.67
CA ASN A 82 13.05 4.55 12.34
C ASN A 82 11.56 4.20 12.28
N ALA A 83 10.69 5.19 12.48
CA ALA A 83 9.26 5.01 12.34
C ALA A 83 8.88 4.64 10.89
N GLY A 84 9.51 5.27 9.90
CA GLY A 84 9.34 4.94 8.48
C GLY A 84 9.77 3.50 8.17
N ILE A 85 10.95 3.08 8.60
CA ILE A 85 11.44 1.70 8.41
C ILE A 85 10.53 0.68 9.11
N TRP A 86 10.11 0.95 10.34
CA TRP A 86 9.18 0.08 11.06
C TRP A 86 7.86 -0.08 10.29
N SER A 87 7.27 1.02 9.85
CA SER A 87 6.01 1.01 9.11
C SER A 87 6.17 0.35 7.73
N ALA A 88 7.36 0.45 7.10
CA ALA A 88 7.71 -0.16 5.82
C ALA A 88 8.15 -1.63 5.94
N CYS A 89 8.11 -2.25 7.12
CA CYS A 89 8.69 -3.59 7.35
C CYS A 89 8.16 -4.66 6.38
N GLY A 90 6.87 -4.61 6.01
CA GLY A 90 6.28 -5.51 5.02
C GLY A 90 6.88 -5.34 3.63
N MET A 91 6.99 -4.10 3.15
CA MET A 91 7.61 -3.77 1.85
C MET A 91 9.08 -4.23 1.81
N ILE A 92 9.82 -3.95 2.89
CA ILE A 92 11.23 -4.34 3.01
C ILE A 92 11.36 -5.87 3.01
N ALA A 93 10.48 -6.59 3.71
CA ALA A 93 10.47 -8.04 3.73
C ALA A 93 10.18 -8.62 2.33
N VAL A 94 9.21 -8.06 1.60
CA VAL A 94 8.90 -8.46 0.22
C VAL A 94 10.10 -8.19 -0.68
N ALA A 95 10.64 -6.97 -0.69
CA ALA A 95 11.78 -6.60 -1.54
C ALA A 95 13.01 -7.48 -1.29
N ARG A 96 13.23 -7.92 -0.05
CA ARG A 96 14.38 -8.75 0.32
C ARG A 96 14.21 -10.21 -0.08
N ASN A 97 13.00 -10.77 0.08
CA ASN A 97 12.77 -12.20 -0.09
C ASN A 97 12.18 -12.57 -1.45
N MET A 98 11.60 -11.61 -2.15
CA MET A 98 10.90 -11.79 -3.43
C MET A 98 11.34 -10.69 -4.42
N PRO A 99 12.60 -10.69 -4.84
CA PRO A 99 13.10 -9.66 -5.75
C PRO A 99 12.34 -9.71 -7.08
N GLY A 100 11.93 -8.54 -7.56
CA GLY A 100 11.19 -8.39 -8.82
C GLY A 100 9.66 -8.50 -8.68
N ILE A 101 9.13 -8.67 -7.46
CA ILE A 101 7.67 -8.77 -7.26
C ILE A 101 7.00 -7.40 -7.11
N ALA A 102 7.75 -6.36 -6.81
CA ALA A 102 7.17 -5.02 -6.70
C ALA A 102 6.63 -4.56 -8.05
N PRO A 103 5.33 -4.30 -8.18
CA PRO A 103 4.76 -3.81 -9.43
C PRO A 103 5.36 -2.45 -9.75
N VAL A 104 5.79 -2.30 -10.96
CA VAL A 104 6.43 -1.07 -11.43
C VAL A 104 5.66 -0.37 -12.53
N ARG A 105 4.76 -1.10 -13.20
CA ARG A 105 3.88 -0.61 -14.25
C ARG A 105 2.45 -1.04 -13.98
N ARG A 106 1.48 -0.31 -14.56
CA ARG A 106 0.04 -0.62 -14.40
C ARG A 106 -0.28 -2.06 -14.85
N GLU A 107 0.34 -2.52 -15.92
CA GLU A 107 0.15 -3.86 -16.50
C GLU A 107 0.67 -4.98 -15.61
N GLU A 108 1.55 -4.64 -14.67
CA GLU A 108 2.12 -5.58 -13.70
C GLU A 108 1.38 -5.58 -12.37
N CYS A 109 0.45 -4.61 -12.17
CA CYS A 109 -0.36 -4.54 -10.97
C CYS A 109 -1.43 -5.63 -10.98
N SER A 110 -1.75 -6.15 -9.80
CA SER A 110 -2.84 -7.10 -9.63
C SER A 110 -4.19 -6.40 -9.75
N PRO A 111 -5.08 -6.84 -10.66
CA PRO A 111 -6.42 -6.26 -10.79
C PRO A 111 -7.23 -6.31 -9.49
N GLU A 112 -6.99 -7.34 -8.67
CA GLU A 112 -7.68 -7.55 -7.40
C GLU A 112 -7.29 -6.53 -6.31
N SER A 113 -6.18 -5.80 -6.50
CA SER A 113 -5.65 -4.85 -5.52
C SER A 113 -5.28 -3.54 -6.20
N SER A 114 -6.09 -3.09 -7.15
CA SER A 114 -5.83 -1.88 -7.94
C SER A 114 -6.99 -0.88 -7.87
N PRO A 115 -6.70 0.42 -8.04
CA PRO A 115 -7.72 1.43 -8.19
C PRO A 115 -8.24 1.49 -9.62
N PHE A 116 -9.55 1.75 -9.75
CA PHE A 116 -10.24 1.92 -11.03
C PHE A 116 -11.03 3.23 -11.07
N LEU A 117 -10.91 3.95 -12.18
CA LEU A 117 -11.64 5.17 -12.43
C LEU A 117 -13.07 4.85 -12.85
N CYS A 118 -14.05 5.47 -12.20
CA CYS A 118 -15.47 5.30 -12.45
C CYS A 118 -16.04 6.38 -13.41
N ALA A 119 -17.28 6.19 -13.84
CA ALA A 119 -17.95 7.08 -14.79
C ALA A 119 -18.10 8.53 -14.32
N ASP A 120 -18.16 8.74 -13.01
CA ASP A 120 -18.29 10.04 -12.35
C ASP A 120 -16.97 10.75 -12.09
N GLY A 121 -15.83 10.14 -12.47
CA GLY A 121 -14.49 10.67 -12.22
C GLY A 121 -13.90 10.32 -10.86
N GLU A 122 -14.65 9.61 -10.02
CA GLU A 122 -14.19 9.09 -8.74
C GLU A 122 -13.47 7.75 -8.90
N TRP A 123 -12.72 7.35 -7.87
CA TRP A 123 -11.95 6.11 -7.88
C TRP A 123 -12.51 5.10 -6.88
N VAL A 124 -12.58 3.84 -7.31
CA VAL A 124 -12.84 2.69 -6.44
C VAL A 124 -11.57 1.87 -6.31
N MET A 125 -11.15 1.60 -5.07
CA MET A 125 -10.03 0.71 -4.77
C MET A 125 -10.58 -0.68 -4.45
N CYS A 126 -10.14 -1.68 -5.20
CA CYS A 126 -10.41 -3.08 -4.87
C CYS A 126 -9.32 -3.64 -3.94
N CYS A 127 -9.71 -4.47 -2.96
CA CYS A 127 -8.77 -5.24 -2.14
C CYS A 127 -9.32 -6.64 -1.90
N ILE A 128 -9.02 -7.56 -2.82
CA ILE A 128 -9.59 -8.91 -2.84
C ILE A 128 -8.48 -9.93 -2.57
N LEU A 129 -8.29 -10.28 -1.30
CA LEU A 129 -7.21 -11.19 -0.87
C LEU A 129 -7.49 -12.67 -1.17
N GLU A 130 -8.77 -13.05 -1.30
CA GLU A 130 -9.21 -14.41 -1.61
C GLU A 130 -9.86 -14.46 -3.01
N TYR A 131 -9.07 -14.11 -4.04
CA TYR A 131 -9.60 -13.93 -5.39
C TYR A 131 -10.47 -15.09 -5.89
N ASP A 132 -9.98 -16.32 -5.80
CA ASP A 132 -10.71 -17.49 -6.34
C ASP A 132 -12.08 -17.69 -5.69
N ARG A 133 -12.28 -17.26 -4.45
CA ARG A 133 -13.57 -17.28 -3.75
C ARG A 133 -14.55 -16.28 -4.34
N TYR A 134 -14.07 -15.07 -4.64
CA TYR A 134 -14.94 -13.96 -5.07
C TYR A 134 -15.02 -13.81 -6.59
N ALA A 135 -14.06 -14.33 -7.33
CA ALA A 135 -13.93 -14.14 -8.77
C ALA A 135 -15.21 -14.49 -9.56
N PRO A 136 -15.94 -15.59 -9.29
CA PRO A 136 -17.15 -15.89 -10.05
C PRO A 136 -18.26 -14.83 -9.89
N ALA A 137 -18.39 -14.24 -8.70
CA ALA A 137 -19.36 -13.18 -8.44
C ALA A 137 -18.89 -11.83 -8.98
N LEU A 138 -17.61 -11.52 -8.76
CA LEU A 138 -16.96 -10.32 -9.28
C LEU A 138 -17.04 -10.24 -10.80
N HIS A 139 -16.61 -11.29 -11.50
CA HIS A 139 -16.61 -11.31 -12.97
C HIS A 139 -18.01 -11.17 -13.55
N ARG A 140 -19.01 -11.76 -12.92
CA ARG A 140 -20.39 -11.60 -13.31
C ARG A 140 -20.86 -10.15 -13.14
N ALA A 141 -20.50 -9.52 -12.03
CA ALA A 141 -20.82 -8.11 -11.78
C ALA A 141 -20.12 -7.18 -12.78
N LEU A 142 -18.88 -7.51 -13.15
CA LEU A 142 -18.10 -6.77 -14.15
C LEU A 142 -18.54 -7.05 -15.60
N GLY A 143 -19.43 -8.02 -15.86
CA GLY A 143 -19.91 -8.36 -17.20
C GLY A 143 -19.10 -9.43 -17.93
N TYR A 144 -18.18 -10.11 -17.23
CA TYR A 144 -17.31 -11.16 -17.80
C TYR A 144 -17.48 -12.50 -17.07
N PRO A 145 -18.69 -13.12 -17.04
CA PRO A 145 -18.97 -14.30 -16.23
C PRO A 145 -18.08 -15.49 -16.56
N ASP A 146 -17.62 -15.58 -17.81
CA ASP A 146 -16.84 -16.71 -18.30
C ASP A 146 -15.31 -16.45 -18.32
N LEU A 147 -14.85 -15.36 -17.70
CA LEU A 147 -13.42 -14.96 -17.75
C LEU A 147 -12.49 -16.09 -17.28
N LEU A 148 -12.84 -16.81 -16.22
CA LEU A 148 -12.04 -17.92 -15.69
C LEU A 148 -12.07 -19.18 -16.57
N HIS A 149 -12.97 -19.28 -17.54
CA HIS A 149 -13.03 -20.37 -18.51
C HIS A 149 -12.22 -20.07 -19.78
N ASP A 150 -11.74 -18.83 -19.95
CA ASP A 150 -10.82 -18.48 -21.03
C ASP A 150 -9.46 -19.12 -20.76
N PRO A 151 -8.90 -19.89 -21.71
CA PRO A 151 -7.59 -20.55 -21.55
C PRO A 151 -6.42 -19.61 -21.24
N ARG A 152 -6.58 -18.30 -21.44
CA ARG A 152 -5.58 -17.28 -21.07
C ARG A 152 -5.59 -16.95 -19.56
N PHE A 153 -6.71 -17.20 -18.86
CA PHE A 153 -6.93 -16.74 -17.48
C PHE A 153 -7.34 -17.87 -16.52
N ASP A 154 -7.38 -19.12 -16.97
CA ASP A 154 -7.88 -20.28 -16.23
C ASP A 154 -6.99 -20.70 -15.04
N THR A 155 -5.73 -20.25 -14.98
CA THR A 155 -4.84 -20.47 -13.82
C THR A 155 -4.25 -19.16 -13.29
N PRO A 156 -3.83 -19.11 -11.99
CA PRO A 156 -3.18 -17.94 -11.41
C PRO A 156 -1.95 -17.48 -12.19
N GLU A 157 -1.12 -18.42 -12.63
CA GLU A 157 0.12 -18.12 -13.37
C GLU A 157 -0.19 -17.46 -14.72
N LYS A 158 -1.21 -17.95 -15.43
CA LYS A 158 -1.64 -17.38 -16.69
C LYS A 158 -2.27 -15.99 -16.48
N ARG A 159 -3.07 -15.80 -15.42
CA ARG A 159 -3.59 -14.48 -15.07
C ARG A 159 -2.47 -13.48 -14.84
N MET A 160 -1.42 -13.85 -14.11
CA MET A 160 -0.25 -12.98 -13.90
C MET A 160 0.42 -12.56 -15.21
N LEU A 161 0.53 -13.48 -16.17
CA LEU A 161 1.10 -13.16 -17.50
C LEU A 161 0.22 -12.23 -18.32
N HIS A 162 -1.07 -12.20 -18.06
CA HIS A 162 -2.08 -11.41 -18.76
C HIS A 162 -2.72 -10.34 -17.88
N ASN A 163 -2.06 -9.92 -16.79
CA ASN A 163 -2.58 -8.90 -15.87
C ASN A 163 -3.05 -7.64 -16.60
N GLY A 164 -2.29 -7.16 -17.59
CA GLY A 164 -2.65 -5.98 -18.36
C GLY A 164 -4.00 -6.12 -19.08
N GLU A 165 -4.27 -7.28 -19.68
CA GLU A 165 -5.55 -7.53 -20.35
C GLU A 165 -6.71 -7.52 -19.33
N ILE A 166 -6.54 -8.16 -18.16
CA ILE A 166 -7.56 -8.18 -17.10
C ILE A 166 -7.75 -6.77 -16.52
N MET A 167 -6.68 -6.01 -16.32
CA MET A 167 -6.74 -4.62 -15.89
C MET A 167 -7.57 -3.76 -16.85
N ASP A 168 -7.43 -3.95 -18.15
CA ASP A 168 -8.20 -3.21 -19.15
C ASP A 168 -9.68 -3.60 -19.15
N LEU A 169 -9.99 -4.89 -19.01
CA LEU A 169 -11.37 -5.37 -18.88
C LEU A 169 -12.04 -4.77 -17.63
N PHE A 170 -11.35 -4.80 -16.49
CA PHE A 170 -11.87 -4.23 -15.25
C PHE A 170 -12.05 -2.71 -15.36
N ALA A 171 -11.06 -2.01 -15.91
CA ALA A 171 -11.14 -0.57 -16.12
C ALA A 171 -12.33 -0.17 -17.00
N ALA A 172 -12.59 -0.92 -18.09
CA ALA A 172 -13.72 -0.70 -18.95
C ALA A 172 -15.07 -0.89 -18.21
N SER A 173 -15.16 -1.89 -17.33
CA SER A 173 -16.35 -2.13 -16.52
C SER A 173 -16.57 -1.00 -15.51
N PHE A 174 -15.52 -0.66 -14.73
CA PHE A 174 -15.63 0.40 -13.72
C PHE A 174 -16.00 1.75 -14.33
N ALA A 175 -15.49 2.07 -15.51
CA ALA A 175 -15.83 3.29 -16.25
C ALA A 175 -17.30 3.36 -16.70
N ALA A 176 -18.05 2.27 -16.65
CA ALA A 176 -19.44 2.24 -17.08
C ALA A 176 -20.45 2.73 -16.03
N LYS A 177 -20.07 2.85 -14.76
CA LYS A 177 -20.95 3.21 -13.65
C LYS A 177 -20.27 4.17 -12.67
N PRO A 178 -21.02 4.98 -11.90
CA PRO A 178 -20.46 5.81 -10.83
C PRO A 178 -19.92 4.98 -9.66
N ALA A 179 -19.00 5.55 -8.90
CA ALA A 179 -18.30 4.89 -7.82
C ALA A 179 -19.24 4.35 -6.73
N ASP A 180 -20.24 5.12 -6.33
CA ASP A 180 -21.19 4.73 -5.29
C ASP A 180 -22.08 3.54 -5.72
N GLU A 181 -22.33 3.37 -7.01
CA GLU A 181 -23.03 2.19 -7.55
C GLU A 181 -22.12 0.95 -7.46
N TRP A 182 -20.84 1.08 -7.82
CA TRP A 182 -19.88 -0.01 -7.68
C TRP A 182 -19.68 -0.42 -6.23
N VAL A 183 -19.55 0.54 -5.31
CA VAL A 183 -19.44 0.24 -3.87
C VAL A 183 -20.65 -0.56 -3.38
N ARG A 184 -21.87 -0.20 -3.80
CA ARG A 184 -23.08 -0.97 -3.44
C ARG A 184 -23.09 -2.37 -4.03
N ILE A 185 -22.68 -2.53 -5.29
CA ILE A 185 -22.58 -3.85 -5.96
C ILE A 185 -21.57 -4.73 -5.25
N LEU A 186 -20.35 -4.24 -5.04
CA LEU A 186 -19.26 -4.99 -4.43
C LEU A 186 -19.55 -5.35 -2.97
N SER A 187 -20.06 -4.40 -2.19
CA SER A 187 -20.49 -4.67 -0.81
C SER A 187 -21.63 -5.71 -0.73
N GLY A 188 -22.54 -5.72 -1.70
CA GLY A 188 -23.59 -6.74 -1.81
C GLY A 188 -23.05 -8.14 -2.12
N LEU A 189 -21.82 -8.24 -2.60
CA LEU A 189 -21.08 -9.49 -2.88
C LEU A 189 -20.07 -9.84 -1.79
N ASP A 190 -20.04 -9.08 -0.70
CA ASP A 190 -19.06 -9.20 0.39
C ASP A 190 -17.60 -8.98 -0.08
N ILE A 191 -17.43 -8.14 -1.10
CA ILE A 191 -16.14 -7.76 -1.69
C ILE A 191 -15.75 -6.37 -1.17
N VAL A 192 -14.47 -6.25 -0.73
CA VAL A 192 -13.87 -5.03 -0.17
C VAL A 192 -13.08 -4.27 -1.23
#